data_e58144a45328020f75559a9714522b6b
#
_entry.id   e58144a45328020f75559a9714522b6b
#
_cell.length_a   1.000
_cell.length_b   1.000
_cell.length_c   1.000
_cell.angle_alpha   90.00
_cell.angle_beta   90.00
_cell.angle_gamma   90.00
#
_symmetry.space_group_name_H-M   'P 1'
#
loop_
_entity.id
_entity.type
_entity.pdbx_description
1 polymer ?
#
loop_
_entity_poly.entity_id
_entity_poly.type
_entity_poly.pdbx_seq_one_letter_code
_entity_poly.pdbx_strand_id
1 'polypeptide(L)'
;MKTIVAAVDFSNATPGILDMALSLAKKYDAELHLFHTVEPQPAYTAYGFTPDEFPAMNIYQEEALRRAKRQLEDLHTKLTHELPRITTELVEGSPLHQLLDYVKKAGADLVVLGSHGHGIVASLLLGSVAEGMVRKSEVPTLIIPAAKE
;
A
#
# COMPACT_ATOMS: atom_id res chain seq x y z
N MET A 1 18.48 5.92 -8.85
CA MET A 1 17.16 5.41 -8.40
C MET A 1 16.67 4.38 -9.39
N LYS A 2 16.52 3.15 -8.95
CA LYS A 2 16.15 2.01 -9.82
C LYS A 2 14.81 1.38 -9.47
N THR A 3 14.41 1.44 -8.20
CA THR A 3 13.19 0.80 -7.72
C THR A 3 12.41 1.73 -6.81
N ILE A 4 11.15 1.97 -7.16
CA ILE A 4 10.21 2.80 -6.40
C ILE A 4 9.06 1.92 -5.94
N VAL A 5 8.73 1.96 -4.65
CA VAL A 5 7.55 1.29 -4.11
C VAL A 5 6.46 2.32 -3.87
N ALA A 6 5.30 2.13 -4.45
CA ALA A 6 4.11 2.93 -4.20
C ALA A 6 3.15 2.10 -3.32
N ALA A 7 3.00 2.50 -2.08
CA ALA A 7 2.07 1.84 -1.16
C ALA A 7 0.68 2.47 -1.30
N VAL A 8 -0.28 1.68 -1.77
CA VAL A 8 -1.65 2.14 -2.03
C VAL A 8 -2.62 1.42 -1.11
N ASP A 9 -3.68 2.11 -0.73
CA ASP A 9 -4.76 1.55 0.11
C ASP A 9 -6.14 1.70 -0.56
N PHE A 10 -6.15 2.12 -1.83
CA PHE A 10 -7.36 2.37 -2.63
C PHE A 10 -8.25 3.48 -2.06
N SER A 11 -7.69 4.36 -1.21
CA SER A 11 -8.35 5.57 -0.75
C SER A 11 -8.31 6.66 -1.83
N ASN A 12 -8.89 7.81 -1.52
CA ASN A 12 -8.84 8.98 -2.42
C ASN A 12 -7.43 9.58 -2.57
N ALA A 13 -6.47 9.17 -1.77
CA ALA A 13 -5.06 9.54 -1.93
C ALA A 13 -4.37 8.75 -3.05
N THR A 14 -4.90 7.61 -3.43
CA THR A 14 -4.26 6.70 -4.41
C THR A 14 -3.92 7.37 -5.73
N PRO A 15 -4.81 8.18 -6.38
CA PRO A 15 -4.45 8.85 -7.63
C PRO A 15 -3.21 9.75 -7.50
N GLY A 16 -3.12 10.53 -6.44
CA GLY A 16 -1.96 11.39 -6.20
C GLY A 16 -0.66 10.62 -5.97
N ILE A 17 -0.75 9.50 -5.26
CA ILE A 17 0.39 8.60 -5.04
C ILE A 17 0.88 8.04 -6.38
N LEU A 18 -0.03 7.55 -7.20
CA LEU A 18 0.31 6.95 -8.49
C LEU A 18 0.86 7.99 -9.47
N ASP A 19 0.27 9.19 -9.54
CA ASP A 19 0.76 10.26 -10.42
C ASP A 19 2.20 10.62 -10.09
N MET A 20 2.51 10.78 -8.81
CA MET A 20 3.88 11.10 -8.38
C MET A 20 4.84 9.95 -8.63
N ALA A 21 4.44 8.74 -8.26
CA ALA A 21 5.29 7.55 -8.43
C ALA A 21 5.59 7.29 -9.92
N LEU A 22 4.59 7.42 -10.80
CA LEU A 22 4.79 7.28 -12.24
C LEU A 22 5.71 8.35 -12.80
N SER A 23 5.52 9.60 -12.41
CA SER A 23 6.34 10.70 -12.85
C SER A 23 7.83 10.46 -12.51
N LEU A 24 8.09 10.03 -11.28
CA LEU A 24 9.45 9.73 -10.83
C LEU A 24 10.01 8.49 -11.53
N ALA A 25 9.21 7.44 -11.67
CA ALA A 25 9.65 6.22 -12.35
C ALA A 25 10.04 6.50 -13.80
N LYS A 26 9.27 7.31 -14.51
CA LYS A 26 9.59 7.73 -15.88
C LYS A 26 10.86 8.54 -15.93
N LYS A 27 10.99 9.51 -15.02
CA LYS A 27 12.15 10.42 -14.99
C LYS A 27 13.47 9.68 -14.74
N TYR A 28 13.45 8.70 -13.85
CA TYR A 28 14.66 7.96 -13.46
C TYR A 28 14.80 6.62 -14.17
N ASP A 29 13.88 6.28 -15.07
CA ASP A 29 13.84 4.96 -15.72
C ASP A 29 13.83 3.84 -14.68
N ALA A 30 12.99 4.00 -13.66
CA ALA A 30 12.89 3.08 -12.53
C ALA A 30 11.75 2.09 -12.70
N GLU A 31 11.89 0.95 -12.05
CA GLU A 31 10.80 -0.03 -11.89
C GLU A 31 9.87 0.45 -10.79
N LEU A 32 8.56 0.32 -11.03
CA LEU A 32 7.54 0.69 -10.05
C LEU A 32 6.87 -0.56 -9.46
N HIS A 33 6.91 -0.67 -8.16
CA HIS A 33 6.21 -1.74 -7.43
C HIS A 33 4.96 -1.15 -6.77
N LEU A 34 3.79 -1.65 -7.16
CA LEU A 34 2.53 -1.31 -6.51
C LEU A 34 2.33 -2.27 -5.34
N PHE A 35 2.31 -1.72 -4.14
CA PHE A 35 2.22 -2.51 -2.91
C PHE A 35 0.92 -2.22 -2.18
N HIS A 36 0.24 -3.27 -1.74
CA HIS A 36 -0.96 -3.16 -0.93
C HIS A 36 -0.98 -4.25 0.14
N THR A 37 -1.44 -3.90 1.33
CA THR A 37 -1.60 -4.84 2.45
C THR A 37 -3.07 -4.96 2.80
N VAL A 38 -3.55 -6.20 2.90
CA VAL A 38 -4.86 -6.51 3.44
C VAL A 38 -4.69 -6.88 4.91
N GLU A 39 -5.31 -6.09 5.79
CA GLU A 39 -5.25 -6.36 7.21
C GLU A 39 -6.17 -7.53 7.58
N PRO A 40 -5.69 -8.48 8.42
CA PRO A 40 -6.59 -9.46 8.99
C PRO A 40 -7.62 -8.77 9.87
N GLN A 41 -8.79 -9.38 10.04
CA GLN A 41 -9.88 -8.78 10.80
C GLN A 41 -9.50 -8.72 12.30
N PRO A 42 -9.21 -7.53 12.85
CA PRO A 42 -8.71 -7.45 14.24
C PRO A 42 -9.74 -7.83 15.29
N ALA A 43 -11.02 -7.66 14.98
CA ALA A 43 -12.10 -8.01 15.91
C ALA A 43 -12.09 -9.49 16.32
N TYR A 44 -11.58 -10.36 15.48
CA TYR A 44 -11.57 -11.80 15.70
C TYR A 44 -10.42 -12.25 16.57
N THR A 45 -9.24 -11.70 16.33
CA THR A 45 -8.09 -11.99 17.18
C THR A 45 -8.24 -11.38 18.57
N ALA A 46 -8.94 -10.24 18.69
CA ALA A 46 -9.21 -9.59 19.97
C ALA A 46 -10.08 -10.43 20.90
N TYR A 47 -10.96 -11.27 20.35
CA TYR A 47 -11.82 -12.17 21.13
C TYR A 47 -11.24 -13.58 21.30
N GLY A 48 -10.01 -13.82 20.84
CA GLY A 48 -9.35 -15.10 20.97
C GLY A 48 -9.84 -16.18 20.00
N PHE A 49 -10.60 -15.79 18.99
CA PHE A 49 -11.09 -16.73 17.99
C PHE A 49 -10.13 -16.82 16.80
N THR A 50 -9.94 -18.03 16.29
CA THR A 50 -9.19 -18.24 15.04
C THR A 50 -10.14 -18.26 13.85
N PRO A 51 -9.64 -17.99 12.63
CA PRO A 51 -10.45 -18.07 11.41
C PRO A 51 -11.13 -19.44 11.23
N ASP A 52 -10.51 -20.52 11.70
CA ASP A 52 -11.06 -21.88 11.59
C ASP A 52 -12.31 -22.09 12.45
N GLU A 53 -12.46 -21.33 13.52
CA GLU A 53 -13.62 -21.40 14.43
C GLU A 53 -14.85 -20.68 13.88
N PHE A 54 -14.65 -19.81 12.87
CA PHE A 54 -15.73 -19.04 12.24
C PHE A 54 -15.57 -19.06 10.72
N PRO A 55 -16.18 -20.02 10.03
CA PRO A 55 -16.08 -20.10 8.56
C PRO A 55 -16.49 -18.83 7.81
N ALA A 56 -17.45 -18.07 8.35
CA ALA A 56 -17.87 -16.81 7.75
C ALA A 56 -16.74 -15.76 7.70
N MET A 57 -15.81 -15.84 8.65
CA MET A 57 -14.65 -14.95 8.70
C MET A 57 -13.63 -15.27 7.61
N ASN A 58 -13.40 -16.57 7.38
CA ASN A 58 -12.53 -17.01 6.28
C ASN A 58 -13.08 -16.55 4.93
N ILE A 59 -14.38 -16.66 4.74
CA ILE A 59 -15.05 -16.20 3.51
C ILE A 59 -14.85 -14.69 3.33
N TYR A 60 -15.04 -13.93 4.40
CA TYR A 60 -14.88 -12.48 4.39
C TYR A 60 -13.43 -12.09 4.02
N GLN A 61 -12.45 -12.74 4.65
CA GLN A 61 -11.03 -12.46 4.39
C GLN A 61 -10.63 -12.86 2.97
N GLU A 62 -11.12 -14.01 2.49
CA GLU A 62 -10.88 -14.44 1.11
C GLU A 62 -11.47 -13.46 0.10
N GLU A 63 -12.66 -12.94 0.37
CA GLU A 63 -13.30 -11.94 -0.50
C GLU A 63 -12.54 -10.62 -0.50
N ALA A 64 -12.05 -10.19 0.67
CA ALA A 64 -11.23 -8.98 0.78
C ALA A 64 -9.94 -9.11 -0.03
N LEU A 65 -9.26 -10.25 0.06
CA LEU A 65 -8.07 -10.54 -0.73
C LEU A 65 -8.36 -10.58 -2.23
N ARG A 66 -9.44 -11.21 -2.61
CA ARG A 66 -9.85 -11.31 -4.03
C ARG A 66 -10.17 -9.95 -4.61
N ARG A 67 -10.84 -9.09 -3.84
CA ARG A 67 -11.15 -7.71 -4.24
C ARG A 67 -9.87 -6.89 -4.38
N ALA A 68 -8.98 -6.97 -3.41
CA ALA A 68 -7.71 -6.25 -3.44
C ALA A 68 -6.86 -6.68 -4.63
N LYS A 69 -6.81 -7.98 -4.91
CA LYS A 69 -6.09 -8.51 -6.07
C LYS A 69 -6.63 -7.93 -7.38
N ARG A 70 -7.95 -7.89 -7.54
CA ARG A 70 -8.57 -7.30 -8.74
C ARG A 70 -8.24 -5.82 -8.87
N GLN A 71 -8.30 -5.08 -7.77
CA GLN A 71 -7.98 -3.65 -7.77
C GLN A 71 -6.53 -3.40 -8.17
N LEU A 72 -5.59 -4.21 -7.67
CA LEU A 72 -4.18 -4.12 -8.08
C LEU A 72 -3.98 -4.50 -9.54
N GLU A 73 -4.63 -5.55 -10.01
CA GLU A 73 -4.56 -5.97 -11.41
C GLU A 73 -5.10 -4.89 -12.35
N ASP A 74 -6.20 -4.24 -11.97
CA ASP A 74 -6.77 -3.15 -12.74
C ASP A 74 -5.81 -1.97 -12.83
N LEU A 75 -5.18 -1.60 -11.72
CA LEU A 75 -4.16 -0.56 -11.71
C LEU A 75 -2.96 -0.94 -12.57
N HIS A 76 -2.49 -2.17 -12.44
CA HIS A 76 -1.38 -2.68 -13.26
C HIS A 76 -1.69 -2.56 -14.76
N THR A 77 -2.85 -3.04 -15.17
CA THR A 77 -3.28 -2.99 -16.56
C THR A 77 -3.35 -1.55 -17.08
N LYS A 78 -3.92 -0.66 -16.28
CA LYS A 78 -4.05 0.75 -16.64
C LYS A 78 -2.68 1.43 -16.78
N LEU A 79 -1.76 1.16 -15.85
CA LEU A 79 -0.49 1.87 -15.78
C LEU A 79 0.60 1.29 -16.70
N THR A 80 0.51 0.02 -17.10
CA THR A 80 1.48 -0.60 -18.01
C THR A 80 1.52 0.04 -19.39
N HIS A 81 0.46 0.74 -19.78
CA HIS A 81 0.46 1.53 -21.02
C HIS A 81 1.43 2.69 -20.96
N GLU A 82 1.68 3.22 -19.76
CA GLU A 82 2.58 4.35 -19.55
C GLU A 82 3.97 3.95 -19.08
N LEU A 83 4.06 2.85 -18.31
CA LEU A 83 5.31 2.37 -17.74
C LEU A 83 5.35 0.85 -17.83
N PRO A 84 6.19 0.26 -18.71
CA PRO A 84 6.20 -1.21 -18.90
C PRO A 84 6.69 -2.00 -17.69
N ARG A 85 7.57 -1.40 -16.87
CA ARG A 85 8.18 -2.09 -15.73
C ARG A 85 7.41 -1.80 -14.44
N ILE A 86 6.25 -2.43 -14.30
CA ILE A 86 5.42 -2.36 -13.12
C ILE A 86 5.20 -3.78 -12.57
N THR A 87 5.44 -3.96 -11.29
CA THR A 87 5.08 -5.19 -10.57
C THR A 87 4.05 -4.88 -9.50
N THR A 88 3.31 -5.87 -9.08
CA THR A 88 2.34 -5.74 -7.99
C THR A 88 2.69 -6.71 -6.88
N GLU A 89 2.47 -6.29 -5.64
CA GLU A 89 2.65 -7.11 -4.45
C GLU A 89 1.48 -6.92 -3.52
N LEU A 90 0.81 -8.02 -3.20
CA LEU A 90 -0.31 -8.07 -2.27
C LEU A 90 0.07 -8.95 -1.10
N VAL A 91 0.01 -8.43 0.11
CA VAL A 91 0.35 -9.17 1.32
C VAL A 91 -0.74 -9.04 2.36
N GLU A 92 -0.79 -10.00 3.28
CA GLU A 92 -1.66 -9.94 4.46
C GLU A 92 -0.81 -9.59 5.68
N GLY A 93 -1.36 -8.78 6.57
CA GLY A 93 -0.71 -8.46 7.83
C GLY A 93 -0.84 -7.00 8.22
N SER A 94 0.05 -6.56 9.08
CA SER A 94 0.14 -5.16 9.50
C SER A 94 0.76 -4.32 8.39
N PRO A 95 0.07 -3.28 7.90
CA PRO A 95 0.55 -2.49 6.76
C PRO A 95 1.95 -1.92 6.95
N LEU A 96 2.24 -1.33 8.10
CA LEU A 96 3.57 -0.76 8.35
C LEU A 96 4.65 -1.82 8.35
N HIS A 97 4.44 -2.91 9.09
CA HIS A 97 5.42 -3.98 9.22
C HIS A 97 5.72 -4.63 7.87
N GLN A 98 4.67 -4.95 7.13
CA GLN A 98 4.81 -5.57 5.81
C GLN A 98 5.49 -4.64 4.81
N LEU A 99 5.18 -3.35 4.86
CA LEU A 99 5.81 -2.37 3.98
C LEU A 99 7.31 -2.22 4.28
N LEU A 100 7.68 -2.12 5.55
CA LEU A 100 9.10 -2.04 5.94
C LEU A 100 9.88 -3.27 5.47
N ASP A 101 9.32 -4.46 5.66
CA ASP A 101 9.94 -5.70 5.21
C ASP A 101 10.08 -5.76 3.68
N TYR A 102 9.02 -5.38 2.97
CA TYR A 102 9.02 -5.40 1.51
C TYR A 102 10.01 -4.42 0.91
N VAL A 103 10.06 -3.20 1.43
CA VAL A 103 10.99 -2.16 0.98
C VAL A 103 12.43 -2.65 1.07
N LYS A 104 12.78 -3.31 2.15
CA LYS A 104 14.10 -3.89 2.36
C LYS A 104 14.36 -5.06 1.41
N LYS A 105 13.42 -5.98 1.30
CA LYS A 105 13.50 -7.15 0.42
C LYS A 105 13.63 -6.77 -1.05
N ALA A 106 12.87 -5.77 -1.48
CA ALA A 106 12.88 -5.30 -2.87
C ALA A 106 14.10 -4.44 -3.21
N GLY A 107 14.85 -4.00 -2.21
CA GLY A 107 15.95 -3.06 -2.42
C GLY A 107 15.47 -1.72 -2.94
N ALA A 108 14.33 -1.24 -2.44
CA ALA A 108 13.73 0.00 -2.92
C ALA A 108 14.61 1.20 -2.63
N ASP A 109 14.63 2.14 -3.56
CA ASP A 109 15.36 3.41 -3.43
C ASP A 109 14.47 4.54 -2.92
N LEU A 110 13.15 4.38 -3.05
CA LEU A 110 12.17 5.37 -2.64
C LEU A 110 10.84 4.67 -2.36
N VAL A 111 10.15 5.13 -1.34
CA VAL A 111 8.76 4.74 -1.05
C VAL A 111 7.86 5.96 -1.21
N VAL A 112 6.73 5.80 -1.88
CA VAL A 112 5.71 6.84 -2.04
C VAL A 112 4.43 6.34 -1.37
N LEU A 113 3.87 7.13 -0.48
CA LEU A 113 2.61 6.78 0.20
C LEU A 113 1.84 8.05 0.60
N GLY A 114 0.60 7.89 0.98
CA GLY A 114 -0.24 8.99 1.41
C GLY A 114 -0.02 9.39 2.87
N SER A 115 -0.26 10.65 3.18
CA SER A 115 -0.19 11.15 4.55
C SER A 115 -1.28 10.56 5.45
N HIS A 116 -2.41 10.15 4.84
CA HIS A 116 -3.57 9.57 5.52
C HIS A 116 -4.04 8.34 4.77
N GLY A 117 -4.49 7.33 5.50
CA GLY A 117 -5.14 6.15 4.94
C GLY A 117 -6.62 6.13 5.25
N HIS A 118 -7.25 4.97 5.04
CA HIS A 118 -8.65 4.76 5.41
C HIS A 118 -8.86 4.93 6.91
N GLY A 119 -9.98 5.55 7.28
CA GLY A 119 -10.42 5.65 8.68
C GLY A 119 -9.87 6.84 9.45
N ILE A 120 -9.03 7.68 8.86
CA ILE A 120 -8.55 8.90 9.50
C ILE A 120 -9.39 10.08 9.06
N VAL A 121 -10.07 10.69 10.02
CA VAL A 121 -11.01 11.77 9.78
C VAL A 121 -10.39 13.15 10.03
N ALA A 122 -9.34 13.22 10.87
CA ALA A 122 -8.73 14.49 11.23
C ALA A 122 -7.60 14.86 10.26
N SER A 123 -7.75 15.96 9.55
CA SER A 123 -6.77 16.45 8.57
C SER A 123 -5.42 16.87 9.17
N LEU A 124 -5.35 16.98 10.49
CA LEU A 124 -4.14 17.41 11.19
C LEU A 124 -3.27 16.24 11.68
N LEU A 125 -3.76 15.02 11.58
CA LEU A 125 -3.03 13.84 12.06
C LEU A 125 -2.43 13.06 10.91
N LEU A 126 -1.17 12.71 11.06
CA LEU A 126 -0.48 11.82 10.13
C LEU A 126 -0.99 10.39 10.32
N GLY A 127 -1.21 9.67 9.22
CA GLY A 127 -1.62 8.28 9.28
C GLY A 127 -0.56 7.39 9.94
N SER A 128 -1.00 6.27 10.51
CA SER A 128 -0.12 5.37 11.25
C SER A 128 1.01 4.79 10.40
N VAL A 129 0.72 4.46 9.14
CA VAL A 129 1.74 3.94 8.21
C VAL A 129 2.72 5.05 7.85
N ALA A 130 2.22 6.24 7.51
CA ALA A 130 3.07 7.38 7.17
C ALA A 130 3.96 7.76 8.36
N GLU A 131 3.42 7.87 9.56
CA GLU A 131 4.19 8.16 10.76
C GLU A 131 5.25 7.11 11.02
N GLY A 132 4.88 5.83 10.94
CA GLY A 132 5.80 4.73 11.14
C GLY A 132 6.93 4.70 10.11
N MET A 133 6.62 5.01 8.85
CA MET A 133 7.63 5.09 7.80
C MET A 133 8.60 6.25 8.03
N VAL A 134 8.11 7.40 8.44
CA VAL A 134 8.97 8.54 8.77
C VAL A 134 9.93 8.19 9.90
N ARG A 135 9.48 7.44 10.89
CA ARG A 135 10.31 7.06 12.05
C ARG A 135 11.26 5.91 11.79
N LYS A 136 10.86 4.92 10.99
CA LYS A 136 11.53 3.61 10.93
C LYS A 136 12.13 3.26 9.57
N SER A 137 11.76 3.95 8.51
CA SER A 137 12.26 3.60 7.18
C SER A 137 13.75 3.90 7.04
N GLU A 138 14.48 2.94 6.48
CA GLU A 138 15.88 3.13 6.09
C GLU A 138 16.01 3.70 4.68
N VAL A 139 14.88 3.92 4.00
CA VAL A 139 14.81 4.38 2.61
C VAL A 139 14.05 5.70 2.57
N PRO A 140 14.44 6.65 1.71
CA PRO A 140 13.68 7.89 1.55
C PRO A 140 12.20 7.62 1.31
N THR A 141 11.37 8.40 1.99
CA THR A 141 9.92 8.25 1.97
C THR A 141 9.29 9.56 1.53
N LEU A 142 8.52 9.51 0.46
CA LEU A 142 7.78 10.67 -0.07
C LEU A 142 6.33 10.57 0.37
N ILE A 143 5.88 11.54 1.12
CA ILE A 143 4.52 11.60 1.65
C ILE A 143 3.66 12.49 0.75
N ILE A 144 2.58 11.92 0.23
CA ILE A 144 1.63 12.65 -0.62
C ILE A 144 0.51 13.17 0.27
N PRO A 145 0.24 14.48 0.26
CA PRO A 145 -0.86 15.05 1.04
C PRO A 145 -2.20 14.45 0.65
N ALA A 146 -3.13 14.42 1.61
CA ALA A 146 -4.50 14.01 1.33
C ALA A 146 -5.10 14.92 0.25
N ALA A 147 -5.92 14.34 -0.63
CA ALA A 147 -6.62 15.11 -1.63
C ALA A 147 -7.54 16.14 -0.96
N LYS A 148 -7.53 17.37 -1.46
CA LYS A 148 -8.46 18.40 -0.99
C LYS A 148 -9.85 18.09 -1.54
N GLU A 149 -10.81 18.15 -0.65
CA GLU A 149 -12.22 18.04 -1.04
C GLU A 149 -12.68 19.25 -1.83
#